data_e3052613f2820545e12d39715ebbb85d
#
_entry.id   e3052613f2820545e12d39715ebbb85d
#
_cell.length_a   1.000
_cell.length_b   1.000
_cell.length_c   1.000
_cell.angle_alpha   90.00
_cell.angle_beta   90.00
_cell.angle_gamma   90.00
#
_symmetry.space_group_name_H-M   'P 1'
#
loop_
_entity.id
_entity.type
_entity.pdbx_description
1 polymer ?
#
loop_
_entity_poly.entity_id
_entity_poly.type
_entity_poly.pdbx_seq_one_letter_code
_entity_poly.pdbx_strand_id
1 'polypeptide(L)'
;EYTVDADGTDAAVTPSNVNIRKQSSYGSANVDALTVGNAVVFLQRAKRKIRELAYNFDQDSYVAPDLTILNDTVTKTGINEMEFQQSPDSIIWGVREDGQLAALTYQRSENVVSWTRHKLGGHFAEATITVSDYDNIATGTTLKLNKSDGTSVTFTSEAAGASSPSETLGFRPYTNNNTTADNIFTAINAHADFTVENPAAAVVTIRESSHAATGFLTIESSDNDRLTVSDEGHPVVESVASISGSLNEDELWVIVKRTIDGSTRRYVEVFSDFDFDETTQTSFHFLDSGLSYDGTATTSITGLDHLEGETVTIIADGGTHAAKTVSSGAITLDRSSKKVKVGLGYNSILQTMRLDGGAGQYEGTAQGKTKRISKVTLRLFETVGAKVGPSLSKLETIPFRTTSDPMDTPVSTFLAGDKTIEFDDDYNTDAFVFVKQDQPLPLSVCAIYPELVTHDG
;
A
#
# COMPACT_ATOMS: atom_id res chain seq x y z
N GLU A 1 3.55 14.81 -29.13
CA GLU A 1 4.72 14.02 -29.50
C GLU A 1 5.10 14.29 -30.96
N TYR A 2 6.37 14.47 -31.20
CA TYR A 2 6.91 14.79 -32.51
C TYR A 2 8.15 13.92 -32.79
N THR A 3 8.30 13.47 -34.02
CA THR A 3 9.59 12.97 -34.51
C THR A 3 10.37 14.11 -35.14
N VAL A 4 11.67 14.10 -34.93
CA VAL A 4 12.60 15.05 -35.55
C VAL A 4 13.63 14.22 -36.31
N ASP A 5 13.63 14.32 -37.63
CA ASP A 5 14.51 13.61 -38.50
C ASP A 5 15.16 14.54 -39.55
N ALA A 6 16.15 14.05 -40.26
CA ALA A 6 16.72 14.76 -41.38
C ALA A 6 15.94 14.44 -42.67
N ASP A 7 15.84 15.40 -43.57
CA ASP A 7 15.30 15.17 -44.88
C ASP A 7 16.34 14.40 -45.73
N GLY A 8 16.16 13.07 -45.82
CA GLY A 8 17.07 12.15 -46.53
C GLY A 8 17.60 11.02 -45.63
N THR A 9 17.80 9.83 -46.26
CA THR A 9 18.14 8.56 -45.60
C THR A 9 19.50 8.58 -45.00
N ASP A 10 20.18 9.05 -44.39
CA ASP A 10 21.53 9.03 -43.74
C ASP A 10 22.12 10.42 -43.49
N ALA A 11 21.30 11.46 -43.55
CA ALA A 11 21.77 12.81 -43.33
C ALA A 11 21.74 13.17 -41.80
N ALA A 12 22.77 13.83 -41.32
CA ALA A 12 22.74 14.43 -40.00
C ALA A 12 21.68 15.54 -39.91
N VAL A 13 20.95 15.64 -38.84
CA VAL A 13 19.98 16.71 -38.62
C VAL A 13 20.72 18.05 -38.52
N THR A 14 20.37 18.98 -39.42
CA THR A 14 20.93 20.33 -39.42
C THR A 14 19.78 21.36 -39.48
N PRO A 15 20.03 22.64 -39.16
CA PRO A 15 18.98 23.66 -39.21
C PRO A 15 18.32 23.84 -40.61
N SER A 16 18.96 23.35 -41.69
CA SER A 16 18.46 23.47 -43.05
C SER A 16 17.73 22.20 -43.57
N ASN A 17 17.86 21.07 -42.90
CA ASN A 17 17.26 19.80 -43.32
C ASN A 17 16.43 19.12 -42.25
N VAL A 18 16.11 19.82 -41.13
CA VAL A 18 15.27 19.29 -40.08
C VAL A 18 13.81 19.14 -40.55
N ASN A 19 13.27 17.97 -40.33
CA ASN A 19 11.87 17.64 -40.58
C ASN A 19 11.21 17.30 -39.26
N ILE A 20 10.15 18.03 -38.89
CA ILE A 20 9.42 17.86 -37.65
C ILE A 20 8.00 17.39 -37.99
N ARG A 21 7.68 16.16 -37.57
CA ARG A 21 6.36 15.57 -37.80
C ARG A 21 5.65 15.30 -36.50
N LYS A 22 4.41 15.77 -36.39
CA LYS A 22 3.56 15.45 -35.26
C LYS A 22 3.09 14.00 -35.37
N GLN A 23 3.30 13.21 -34.32
CA GLN A 23 2.92 11.80 -34.27
C GLN A 23 1.63 11.59 -33.46
N SER A 24 1.44 12.32 -32.39
CA SER A 24 0.23 12.21 -31.58
C SER A 24 -0.18 13.57 -30.98
N SER A 25 -1.34 13.62 -30.32
CA SER A 25 -1.91 14.83 -29.72
C SER A 25 -2.17 14.72 -28.23
N TYR A 26 -1.63 13.68 -27.56
CA TYR A 26 -1.90 13.43 -26.16
C TYR A 26 -1.22 14.46 -25.22
N GLY A 27 -0.05 14.95 -25.59
CA GLY A 27 0.76 15.85 -24.81
C GLY A 27 1.43 15.13 -23.63
N SER A 28 2.67 15.50 -23.32
CA SER A 28 3.43 14.98 -22.18
C SER A 28 3.32 15.91 -20.97
N ALA A 29 3.34 15.34 -19.78
CA ALA A 29 3.60 16.05 -18.53
C ALA A 29 5.08 16.45 -18.46
N ASN A 30 5.41 17.39 -17.56
CA ASN A 30 6.81 17.74 -17.27
C ASN A 30 7.42 16.69 -16.32
N VAL A 31 7.57 15.47 -16.84
CA VAL A 31 8.20 14.31 -16.20
C VAL A 31 9.01 13.64 -17.29
N ASP A 32 10.20 13.17 -16.95
CA ASP A 32 11.11 12.56 -17.92
C ASP A 32 10.48 11.32 -18.53
N ALA A 33 10.61 11.18 -19.84
CA ALA A 33 10.18 10.01 -20.56
C ALA A 33 11.24 8.91 -20.46
N LEU A 34 10.80 7.67 -20.31
CA LEU A 34 11.66 6.52 -20.11
C LEU A 34 11.81 5.73 -21.41
N THR A 35 13.03 5.28 -21.70
CA THR A 35 13.26 4.35 -22.81
C THR A 35 13.22 2.92 -22.28
N VAL A 36 12.26 2.13 -22.76
CA VAL A 36 12.08 0.73 -22.36
C VAL A 36 12.17 -0.13 -23.61
N GLY A 37 13.30 -0.78 -23.79
CA GLY A 37 13.58 -1.52 -25.00
C GLY A 37 13.59 -0.61 -26.24
N ASN A 38 12.65 -0.82 -27.16
CA ASN A 38 12.50 -0.03 -28.39
C ASN A 38 11.31 0.96 -28.33
N ALA A 39 10.75 1.18 -27.17
CA ALA A 39 9.62 2.09 -26.96
C ALA A 39 9.98 3.21 -25.98
N VAL A 40 9.31 4.34 -26.13
CA VAL A 40 9.40 5.45 -25.20
C VAL A 40 8.12 5.46 -24.36
N VAL A 41 8.26 5.36 -23.06
CA VAL A 41 7.15 5.46 -22.12
C VAL A 41 7.08 6.86 -21.57
N PHE A 42 5.94 7.51 -21.64
CA PHE A 42 5.77 8.88 -21.20
C PHE A 42 4.45 9.08 -20.44
N LEU A 43 4.46 10.06 -19.56
CA LEU A 43 3.29 10.47 -18.80
C LEU A 43 2.48 11.50 -19.57
N GLN A 44 1.20 11.22 -19.82
CA GLN A 44 0.30 12.15 -20.49
C GLN A 44 0.10 13.42 -19.67
N ARG A 45 -0.18 14.55 -20.32
CA ARG A 45 -0.28 15.91 -19.74
C ARG A 45 -1.08 15.99 -18.43
N ALA A 46 -2.12 15.19 -18.26
CA ALA A 46 -2.94 15.18 -17.03
C ALA A 46 -2.34 14.36 -15.87
N LYS A 47 -1.11 13.84 -16.03
CA LYS A 47 -0.37 13.05 -15.04
C LYS A 47 -1.01 11.73 -14.59
N ARG A 48 -2.09 11.30 -15.22
CA ARG A 48 -2.85 10.12 -14.81
C ARG A 48 -2.74 8.93 -15.75
N LYS A 49 -2.22 9.15 -16.95
CA LYS A 49 -2.12 8.12 -17.98
C LYS A 49 -0.68 7.97 -18.44
N ILE A 50 -0.20 6.75 -18.37
CA ILE A 50 1.11 6.38 -18.91
C ILE A 50 0.89 5.75 -20.28
N ARG A 51 1.63 6.23 -21.25
CA ARG A 51 1.55 5.79 -22.64
C ARG A 51 2.89 5.29 -23.14
N GLU A 52 2.83 4.29 -23.99
CA GLU A 52 3.94 3.81 -24.77
C GLU A 52 3.94 4.49 -26.14
N LEU A 53 5.03 5.08 -26.57
CA LEU A 53 5.20 5.56 -27.94
C LEU A 53 6.14 4.60 -28.66
N ALA A 54 5.61 3.89 -29.64
CA ALA A 54 6.37 2.95 -30.45
C ALA A 54 5.95 3.03 -31.92
N TYR A 55 6.89 2.77 -32.82
CA TYR A 55 6.59 2.68 -34.24
C TYR A 55 5.82 1.39 -34.56
N ASN A 56 4.71 1.53 -35.27
CA ASN A 56 3.91 0.42 -35.74
C ASN A 56 4.05 0.32 -37.29
N PHE A 57 4.65 -0.76 -37.74
CA PHE A 57 4.93 -0.97 -39.15
C PHE A 57 3.64 -1.14 -40.00
N ASP A 58 2.60 -1.78 -39.45
CA ASP A 58 1.35 -2.02 -40.18
C ASP A 58 0.58 -0.72 -40.45
N GLN A 59 0.77 0.30 -39.60
CA GLN A 59 0.13 1.60 -39.74
C GLN A 59 1.07 2.67 -40.31
N ASP A 60 2.33 2.33 -40.54
CA ASP A 60 3.40 3.24 -40.96
C ASP A 60 3.41 4.55 -40.10
N SER A 61 3.23 4.39 -38.80
CA SER A 61 3.10 5.51 -37.85
C SER A 61 3.49 5.15 -36.44
N TYR A 62 3.78 6.16 -35.62
CA TYR A 62 3.92 5.97 -34.19
C TYR A 62 2.55 5.89 -33.52
N VAL A 63 2.36 4.89 -32.71
CA VAL A 63 1.15 4.69 -31.88
C VAL A 63 1.48 4.88 -30.42
N ALA A 64 0.50 5.34 -29.64
CA ALA A 64 0.69 5.58 -28.20
C ALA A 64 -0.46 4.95 -27.37
N PRO A 65 -0.50 3.60 -27.25
CA PRO A 65 -1.49 2.93 -26.41
C PRO A 65 -1.37 3.35 -24.94
N ASP A 66 -2.50 3.26 -24.25
CA ASP A 66 -2.63 3.60 -22.84
C ASP A 66 -2.34 2.35 -21.98
N LEU A 67 -1.26 2.36 -21.21
CA LEU A 67 -0.86 1.28 -20.33
C LEU A 67 -1.63 1.28 -18.99
N THR A 68 -2.44 2.29 -18.72
CA THR A 68 -3.23 2.42 -17.47
C THR A 68 -4.71 2.07 -17.64
N ILE A 69 -5.14 1.68 -18.83
CA ILE A 69 -6.56 1.58 -19.20
C ILE A 69 -7.37 0.63 -18.31
N LEU A 70 -6.77 -0.45 -17.82
CA LEU A 70 -7.42 -1.42 -16.92
C LEU A 70 -7.20 -1.10 -15.44
N ASN A 71 -6.32 -0.15 -15.12
CA ASN A 71 -5.88 0.14 -13.75
C ASN A 71 -5.77 1.65 -13.49
N ASP A 72 -6.70 2.44 -14.00
CA ASP A 72 -6.71 3.90 -13.87
C ASP A 72 -6.79 4.38 -12.42
N THR A 73 -7.27 3.54 -11.51
CA THR A 73 -7.32 3.82 -10.06
C THR A 73 -5.93 3.87 -9.42
N VAL A 74 -4.94 3.15 -9.96
CA VAL A 74 -3.57 3.16 -9.44
C VAL A 74 -2.92 4.53 -9.66
N THR A 75 -3.17 5.15 -10.81
CA THR A 75 -2.61 6.44 -11.19
C THR A 75 -3.58 7.62 -10.99
N LYS A 76 -4.71 7.41 -10.30
CA LYS A 76 -5.80 8.38 -10.16
C LYS A 76 -5.37 9.71 -9.53
N THR A 77 -4.48 9.67 -8.55
CA THR A 77 -3.96 10.87 -7.88
C THR A 77 -3.00 11.68 -8.75
N GLY A 78 -2.38 11.05 -9.74
CA GLY A 78 -1.33 11.63 -10.57
C GLY A 78 0.05 11.05 -10.22
N ILE A 79 0.98 11.20 -11.15
CA ILE A 79 2.39 10.78 -11.03
C ILE A 79 3.28 12.02 -11.15
N ASN A 80 4.24 12.17 -10.25
CA ASN A 80 5.17 13.31 -10.23
C ASN A 80 6.55 12.96 -10.79
N GLU A 81 6.96 11.71 -10.68
CA GLU A 81 8.26 11.23 -11.10
C GLU A 81 8.14 9.79 -11.57
N MET A 82 8.94 9.40 -12.55
CA MET A 82 9.02 8.00 -13.03
C MET A 82 10.47 7.58 -13.22
N GLU A 83 10.75 6.32 -12.90
CA GLU A 83 12.07 5.71 -13.06
C GLU A 83 11.94 4.27 -13.57
N PHE A 84 12.93 3.81 -14.34
CA PHE A 84 12.90 2.47 -14.92
C PHE A 84 14.00 1.59 -14.32
N GLN A 85 13.61 0.52 -13.68
CA GLN A 85 14.45 -0.57 -13.23
C GLN A 85 14.41 -1.66 -14.30
N GLN A 86 15.56 -1.96 -14.90
CA GLN A 86 15.65 -2.93 -15.98
C GLN A 86 15.87 -4.36 -15.47
N SER A 87 16.66 -4.50 -14.40
CA SER A 87 17.09 -5.78 -13.85
C SER A 87 16.84 -5.83 -12.33
N PRO A 88 16.43 -6.97 -11.72
CA PRO A 88 16.17 -8.27 -12.38
C PRO A 88 14.88 -8.30 -13.17
N ASP A 89 13.90 -7.47 -12.81
CA ASP A 89 12.60 -7.39 -13.44
C ASP A 89 12.39 -6.01 -14.08
N SER A 90 11.75 -6.01 -15.25
CA SER A 90 11.41 -4.79 -15.98
C SER A 90 10.25 -4.06 -15.32
N ILE A 91 10.56 -3.10 -14.45
CA ILE A 91 9.58 -2.36 -13.65
C ILE A 91 9.73 -0.85 -13.86
N ILE A 92 8.64 -0.19 -14.18
CA ILE A 92 8.56 1.27 -14.15
C ILE A 92 7.96 1.69 -12.82
N TRP A 93 8.73 2.42 -12.04
CA TRP A 93 8.34 2.98 -10.77
C TRP A 93 7.79 4.39 -10.94
N GLY A 94 6.70 4.71 -10.27
CA GLY A 94 6.09 6.03 -10.31
C GLY A 94 5.84 6.56 -8.90
N VAL A 95 6.34 7.75 -8.61
CA VAL A 95 5.99 8.50 -7.39
C VAL A 95 4.65 9.17 -7.60
N ARG A 96 3.65 8.78 -6.84
CA ARG A 96 2.31 9.35 -6.91
C ARG A 96 2.23 10.67 -6.15
N GLU A 97 1.27 11.53 -6.53
CA GLU A 97 1.05 12.82 -5.84
C GLU A 97 0.66 12.66 -4.36
N ASP A 98 0.07 11.50 -3.99
CA ASP A 98 -0.24 11.15 -2.60
C ASP A 98 0.93 10.50 -1.84
N GLY A 99 2.12 10.50 -2.41
CA GLY A 99 3.33 9.97 -1.78
C GLY A 99 3.46 8.45 -1.76
N GLN A 100 2.55 7.70 -2.38
CA GLN A 100 2.72 6.26 -2.56
C GLN A 100 3.56 5.97 -3.81
N LEU A 101 4.18 4.78 -3.85
CA LEU A 101 4.76 4.27 -5.07
C LEU A 101 3.73 3.46 -5.87
N ALA A 102 3.72 3.65 -7.17
CA ALA A 102 3.11 2.75 -8.14
C ALA A 102 4.22 2.00 -8.88
N ALA A 103 4.02 0.73 -9.13
CA ALA A 103 4.93 -0.07 -9.93
C ALA A 103 4.17 -0.68 -11.11
N LEU A 104 4.74 -0.54 -12.30
CA LEU A 104 4.26 -1.15 -13.53
C LEU A 104 5.28 -2.20 -13.97
N THR A 105 4.97 -3.48 -13.79
CA THR A 105 5.72 -4.54 -14.45
C THR A 105 5.36 -4.52 -15.92
N TYR A 106 6.36 -4.25 -16.77
CA TYR A 106 6.15 -4.02 -18.18
C TYR A 106 7.14 -4.81 -19.02
N GLN A 107 6.63 -5.85 -19.71
CA GLN A 107 7.38 -6.64 -20.67
C GLN A 107 6.60 -6.70 -21.98
N ARG A 108 7.00 -5.86 -22.92
CA ARG A 108 6.28 -5.67 -24.18
C ARG A 108 6.22 -6.93 -25.03
N SER A 109 7.31 -7.67 -25.12
CA SER A 109 7.40 -8.91 -25.90
C SER A 109 6.41 -9.98 -25.43
N GLU A 110 6.12 -10.00 -24.13
CA GLU A 110 5.25 -10.98 -23.49
C GLU A 110 3.83 -10.44 -23.23
N ASN A 111 3.54 -9.21 -23.64
CA ASN A 111 2.29 -8.50 -23.36
C ASN A 111 1.96 -8.40 -21.86
N VAL A 112 2.98 -8.30 -21.00
CA VAL A 112 2.80 -8.10 -19.57
C VAL A 112 2.66 -6.62 -19.28
N VAL A 113 1.50 -6.23 -18.72
CA VAL A 113 1.20 -4.89 -18.23
C VAL A 113 0.47 -5.07 -16.89
N SER A 114 1.20 -5.02 -15.80
CA SER A 114 0.66 -5.28 -14.45
C SER A 114 1.00 -4.15 -13.50
N TRP A 115 -0.02 -3.63 -12.84
CA TRP A 115 0.11 -2.50 -11.92
C TRP A 115 -0.04 -2.94 -10.47
N THR A 116 0.84 -2.43 -9.63
CA THR A 116 0.76 -2.56 -8.17
C THR A 116 0.95 -1.22 -7.49
N ARG A 117 0.48 -1.11 -6.25
CA ARG A 117 0.76 0.02 -5.35
C ARG A 117 1.61 -0.47 -4.20
N HIS A 118 2.67 0.26 -3.90
CA HIS A 118 3.52 0.01 -2.74
C HIS A 118 3.20 1.06 -1.68
N LYS A 119 2.51 0.61 -0.63
CA LYS A 119 2.27 1.41 0.55
C LYS A 119 3.44 1.21 1.50
N LEU A 120 4.04 2.30 1.94
CA LEU A 120 5.14 2.24 2.88
C LEU A 120 4.66 1.90 4.28
N GLY A 121 5.41 1.06 4.96
CA GLY A 121 5.26 0.81 6.38
C GLY A 121 5.67 2.04 7.19
N GLY A 122 5.19 2.11 8.39
CA GLY A 122 5.50 3.16 9.32
C GLY A 122 4.32 3.62 10.10
N HIS A 123 4.51 4.76 10.71
CA HIS A 123 3.61 5.38 11.66
C HIS A 123 2.16 5.13 11.28
N PHE A 124 1.35 4.79 12.27
CA PHE A 124 -0.08 4.75 12.10
C PHE A 124 -0.50 5.96 11.28
N ALA A 125 -1.38 5.75 10.34
CA ALA A 125 -2.05 6.83 9.70
C ALA A 125 -2.55 7.77 10.81
N GLU A 126 -1.91 8.91 10.93
CA GLU A 126 -2.22 9.94 11.90
C GLU A 126 -2.94 11.07 11.19
N ALA A 127 -3.98 11.55 11.80
CA ALA A 127 -4.71 12.71 11.32
C ALA A 127 -5.08 13.59 12.50
N THR A 128 -5.18 14.89 12.26
CA THR A 128 -5.54 15.84 13.30
C THR A 128 -6.86 16.53 13.00
N ILE A 129 -7.60 16.84 14.05
CA ILE A 129 -8.78 17.71 14.01
C ILE A 129 -8.49 18.91 14.89
N THR A 130 -8.52 20.11 14.32
CA THR A 130 -8.38 21.36 15.03
C THR A 130 -9.74 22.04 15.16
N VAL A 131 -10.18 22.32 16.38
CA VAL A 131 -11.39 23.08 16.65
C VAL A 131 -11.04 24.56 16.63
N SER A 132 -11.50 25.29 15.62
CA SER A 132 -11.22 26.73 15.42
C SER A 132 -12.31 27.61 15.99
N ASP A 133 -13.59 27.16 15.92
CA ASP A 133 -14.75 27.96 16.36
C ASP A 133 -15.89 27.02 16.83
N TYR A 134 -15.87 26.68 18.12
CA TYR A 134 -16.84 25.74 18.70
C TYR A 134 -18.30 26.25 18.67
N ASP A 135 -18.50 27.56 18.79
CA ASP A 135 -19.82 28.19 18.99
C ASP A 135 -20.67 28.14 17.71
N ASN A 136 -20.02 28.05 16.56
CA ASN A 136 -20.68 28.00 15.26
C ASN A 136 -20.70 26.61 14.62
N ILE A 137 -20.29 25.54 15.31
CA ILE A 137 -20.43 24.17 14.81
C ILE A 137 -21.93 23.81 14.80
N ALA A 138 -22.46 23.59 13.62
CA ALA A 138 -23.88 23.27 13.45
C ALA A 138 -24.17 21.83 13.91
N THR A 139 -25.35 21.59 14.48
CA THR A 139 -25.86 20.23 14.71
C THR A 139 -25.96 19.48 13.37
N GLY A 140 -25.43 18.26 13.33
CA GLY A 140 -25.33 17.45 12.12
C GLY A 140 -24.03 17.63 11.34
N THR A 141 -23.09 18.47 11.82
CA THR A 141 -21.72 18.50 11.26
C THR A 141 -21.08 17.13 11.43
N THR A 142 -20.47 16.60 10.37
CA THR A 142 -19.88 15.27 10.36
C THR A 142 -18.36 15.31 10.26
N LEU A 143 -17.73 14.40 10.99
CA LEU A 143 -16.32 14.03 10.89
C LEU A 143 -16.28 12.58 10.42
N LYS A 144 -15.90 12.35 9.16
CA LYS A 144 -15.80 11.01 8.59
C LYS A 144 -14.33 10.61 8.56
N LEU A 145 -14.00 9.59 9.33
CA LEU A 145 -12.68 8.99 9.40
C LEU A 145 -12.63 7.81 8.41
N ASN A 146 -11.85 7.96 7.35
CA ASN A 146 -11.64 6.91 6.36
C ASN A 146 -10.40 6.12 6.77
N LYS A 147 -10.60 4.85 7.14
CA LYS A 147 -9.52 3.99 7.59
C LYS A 147 -8.65 3.48 6.43
N SER A 148 -7.46 3.05 6.78
CA SER A 148 -6.49 2.48 5.85
C SER A 148 -6.99 1.21 5.14
N ASP A 149 -7.96 0.49 5.72
CA ASP A 149 -8.60 -0.69 5.14
C ASP A 149 -9.69 -0.35 4.10
N GLY A 150 -9.97 0.95 3.89
CA GLY A 150 -10.99 1.44 2.97
C GLY A 150 -12.39 1.55 3.57
N THR A 151 -12.58 1.15 4.84
CA THR A 151 -13.83 1.39 5.57
C THR A 151 -13.83 2.77 6.22
N SER A 152 -14.98 3.25 6.66
CA SER A 152 -15.08 4.56 7.31
C SER A 152 -16.01 4.55 8.52
N VAL A 153 -15.71 5.43 9.47
CA VAL A 153 -16.53 5.72 10.65
C VAL A 153 -16.89 7.19 10.63
N THR A 154 -18.15 7.52 10.84
CA THR A 154 -18.63 8.91 10.82
C THR A 154 -19.13 9.31 12.21
N PHE A 155 -18.55 10.36 12.76
CA PHE A 155 -18.98 11.02 13.99
C PHE A 155 -19.81 12.25 13.64
N THR A 156 -20.88 12.49 14.38
CA THR A 156 -21.84 13.58 14.08
C THR A 156 -21.99 14.49 15.29
N SER A 157 -21.96 15.81 15.04
CA SER A 157 -22.20 16.77 16.09
C SER A 157 -23.67 16.81 16.48
N GLU A 158 -23.92 16.78 17.79
CA GLU A 158 -25.22 17.03 18.37
C GLU A 158 -25.36 18.49 18.83
N ALA A 159 -26.55 18.86 19.30
CA ALA A 159 -26.76 20.19 19.85
C ALA A 159 -25.76 20.49 21.00
N ALA A 160 -25.25 21.71 21.04
CA ALA A 160 -24.31 22.15 22.05
C ALA A 160 -24.85 21.90 23.48
N GLY A 161 -24.00 21.41 24.37
CA GLY A 161 -24.42 21.10 25.73
C GLY A 161 -23.39 20.33 26.56
N ALA A 162 -23.59 20.36 27.88
CA ALA A 162 -22.71 19.72 28.86
C ALA A 162 -22.98 18.22 29.05
N SER A 163 -24.12 17.70 28.58
CA SER A 163 -24.46 16.28 28.73
C SER A 163 -23.72 15.43 27.70
N SER A 164 -23.50 14.15 28.02
CA SER A 164 -22.96 13.19 27.06
C SER A 164 -23.82 13.13 25.80
N PRO A 165 -23.22 12.86 24.64
CA PRO A 165 -23.95 12.65 23.39
C PRO A 165 -25.01 11.55 23.56
N SER A 166 -26.12 11.65 22.84
CA SER A 166 -27.17 10.64 22.82
C SER A 166 -26.84 9.49 21.84
N GLU A 167 -26.07 9.79 20.79
CA GLU A 167 -25.63 8.83 19.80
C GLU A 167 -24.27 8.25 20.14
N THR A 168 -24.04 6.98 19.86
CA THR A 168 -22.79 6.27 20.14
C THR A 168 -21.60 6.89 19.43
N LEU A 169 -21.81 7.47 18.23
CA LEU A 169 -20.81 8.18 17.44
C LEU A 169 -21.09 9.68 17.40
N GLY A 170 -21.60 10.24 18.53
CA GLY A 170 -21.92 11.65 18.65
C GLY A 170 -20.86 12.42 19.44
N PHE A 171 -20.71 13.73 19.14
CA PHE A 171 -19.96 14.68 19.97
C PHE A 171 -20.74 15.97 20.13
N ARG A 172 -20.46 16.74 21.16
CA ARG A 172 -21.14 18.01 21.40
C ARG A 172 -20.18 19.17 21.51
N PRO A 173 -20.36 20.25 20.74
CA PRO A 173 -19.68 21.51 20.98
C PRO A 173 -20.07 22.08 22.35
N TYR A 174 -19.10 22.56 23.11
CA TYR A 174 -19.39 23.11 24.44
C TYR A 174 -18.31 24.05 24.97
N THR A 175 -18.73 25.18 25.50
CA THR A 175 -17.99 26.17 26.29
C THR A 175 -16.82 26.87 25.58
N ASN A 176 -15.93 26.14 24.91
CA ASN A 176 -14.78 26.67 24.19
C ASN A 176 -14.18 25.59 23.27
N ASN A 177 -13.18 25.97 22.45
CA ASN A 177 -12.54 25.07 21.49
C ASN A 177 -11.88 23.86 22.16
N ASN A 178 -11.20 24.06 23.31
CA ASN A 178 -10.53 22.98 24.02
C ASN A 178 -11.53 21.95 24.55
N THR A 179 -12.59 22.39 25.23
CA THR A 179 -13.64 21.50 25.74
C THR A 179 -14.35 20.75 24.61
N THR A 180 -14.53 21.39 23.46
CA THR A 180 -15.09 20.72 22.29
C THR A 180 -14.12 19.68 21.72
N ALA A 181 -12.82 19.96 21.70
CA ALA A 181 -11.80 18.97 21.34
C ALA A 181 -11.77 17.79 22.32
N ASP A 182 -11.92 18.03 23.64
CA ASP A 182 -12.05 16.97 24.65
C ASP A 182 -13.29 16.09 24.43
N ASN A 183 -14.38 16.66 23.97
CA ASN A 183 -15.61 15.92 23.64
C ASN A 183 -15.43 15.08 22.36
N ILE A 184 -14.76 15.61 21.34
CA ILE A 184 -14.39 14.87 20.13
C ILE A 184 -13.42 13.74 20.47
N PHE A 185 -12.40 14.02 21.28
CA PHE A 185 -11.48 13.02 21.82
C PHE A 185 -12.24 11.88 22.49
N THR A 186 -13.16 12.20 23.40
CA THR A 186 -13.93 11.19 24.16
C THR A 186 -14.75 10.31 23.22
N ALA A 187 -15.40 10.91 22.23
CA ALA A 187 -16.22 10.18 21.25
C ALA A 187 -15.38 9.22 20.39
N ILE A 188 -14.25 9.70 19.86
CA ILE A 188 -13.42 8.90 18.97
C ILE A 188 -12.64 7.83 19.74
N ASN A 189 -12.12 8.17 20.93
CA ASN A 189 -11.37 7.23 21.77
C ASN A 189 -12.22 6.08 22.34
N ALA A 190 -13.53 6.23 22.35
CA ALA A 190 -14.46 5.15 22.68
C ALA A 190 -14.58 4.10 21.58
N HIS A 191 -14.13 4.40 20.35
CA HIS A 191 -14.19 3.49 19.21
C HIS A 191 -12.93 2.61 19.14
N ALA A 192 -13.10 1.29 19.06
CA ALA A 192 -12.00 0.34 19.13
C ALA A 192 -10.96 0.46 18.00
N ASP A 193 -11.37 1.04 16.87
CA ASP A 193 -10.51 1.17 15.69
C ASP A 193 -9.51 2.34 15.79
N PHE A 194 -9.67 3.22 16.79
CA PHE A 194 -8.85 4.42 16.91
C PHE A 194 -8.19 4.53 18.28
N THR A 195 -6.98 5.05 18.26
CA THR A 195 -6.26 5.54 19.44
C THR A 195 -6.16 7.05 19.31
N VAL A 196 -6.49 7.79 20.35
CA VAL A 196 -6.53 9.25 20.30
C VAL A 196 -5.63 9.80 21.39
N GLU A 197 -4.80 10.78 21.05
CA GLU A 197 -4.02 11.49 22.05
C GLU A 197 -4.88 12.54 22.76
N ASN A 198 -4.57 12.76 24.04
CA ASN A 198 -5.29 13.77 24.83
C ASN A 198 -5.11 15.15 24.18
N PRO A 199 -6.19 15.89 23.90
CA PRO A 199 -6.10 17.14 23.16
C PRO A 199 -5.18 18.17 23.82
N ALA A 200 -4.38 18.82 23.01
CA ALA A 200 -3.58 19.97 23.41
C ALA A 200 -3.96 21.17 22.53
N ALA A 201 -4.29 22.30 23.14
CA ALA A 201 -4.63 23.54 22.42
C ALA A 201 -5.71 23.38 21.32
N ALA A 202 -6.80 22.68 21.63
CA ALA A 202 -7.93 22.40 20.76
C ALA A 202 -7.60 21.53 19.51
N VAL A 203 -6.51 20.76 19.55
CA VAL A 203 -6.11 19.81 18.52
C VAL A 203 -6.27 18.39 19.05
N VAL A 204 -6.98 17.55 18.30
CA VAL A 204 -7.17 16.13 18.56
C VAL A 204 -6.33 15.35 17.55
N THR A 205 -5.36 14.59 18.04
CA THR A 205 -4.54 13.71 17.20
C THR A 205 -5.11 12.30 17.25
N ILE A 206 -5.37 11.72 16.09
CA ILE A 206 -6.06 10.45 15.93
C ILE A 206 -5.16 9.51 15.17
N ARG A 207 -5.06 8.26 15.64
CA ARG A 207 -4.35 7.16 14.99
C ARG A 207 -5.25 5.94 14.87
N GLU A 208 -5.06 5.13 13.86
CA GLU A 208 -5.69 3.80 13.84
C GLU A 208 -5.06 2.89 14.90
N SER A 209 -5.87 2.11 15.61
CA SER A 209 -5.40 1.18 16.65
C SER A 209 -4.69 -0.05 16.09
N SER A 210 -4.81 -0.31 14.78
CA SER A 210 -4.18 -1.46 14.14
C SER A 210 -2.73 -1.16 13.73
N HIS A 211 -1.78 -1.84 14.33
CA HIS A 211 -0.34 -1.72 14.06
C HIS A 211 0.07 -2.17 12.65
N ALA A 212 -0.81 -2.84 11.94
CA ALA A 212 -0.57 -3.34 10.59
C ALA A 212 -1.27 -2.50 9.52
N ALA A 213 -1.75 -1.31 9.86
CA ALA A 213 -2.42 -0.43 8.92
C ALA A 213 -1.39 0.24 8.02
N THR A 214 -1.31 -0.19 6.77
CA THR A 214 -0.50 0.41 5.71
C THR A 214 -1.38 1.23 4.78
N GLY A 215 -2.15 2.12 5.32
CA GLY A 215 -3.01 3.02 4.58
C GLY A 215 -2.95 4.41 5.18
N PHE A 216 -3.69 5.32 4.57
CA PHE A 216 -3.85 6.65 5.11
C PHE A 216 -5.14 6.69 5.91
N LEU A 217 -5.07 7.17 7.14
CA LEU A 217 -6.23 7.69 7.83
C LEU A 217 -6.49 9.08 7.25
N THR A 218 -7.60 9.26 6.58
CA THR A 218 -8.00 10.59 6.13
C THR A 218 -9.28 11.00 6.86
N ILE A 219 -9.39 12.28 7.17
CA ILE A 219 -10.57 12.83 7.83
C ILE A 219 -11.25 13.81 6.87
N GLU A 220 -12.53 13.60 6.66
CA GLU A 220 -13.38 14.54 5.95
C GLU A 220 -14.24 15.28 6.99
N SER A 221 -14.14 16.60 7.04
CA SER A 221 -15.03 17.44 7.82
C SER A 221 -16.08 18.08 6.91
N SER A 222 -17.36 18.01 7.28
CA SER A 222 -18.40 18.72 6.56
C SER A 222 -18.41 20.24 6.85
N ASP A 223 -17.62 20.67 7.83
CA ASP A 223 -17.42 22.09 8.20
C ASP A 223 -15.94 22.34 8.48
N ASN A 224 -15.15 22.42 7.42
CA ASN A 224 -13.70 22.56 7.52
C ASN A 224 -13.25 23.98 7.95
N ASP A 225 -14.14 24.94 8.00
CA ASP A 225 -13.86 26.28 8.54
C ASP A 225 -13.77 26.27 10.09
N ARG A 226 -14.53 25.36 10.73
CA ARG A 226 -14.63 25.28 12.20
C ARG A 226 -13.96 24.05 12.78
N LEU A 227 -13.94 22.96 12.00
CA LEU A 227 -13.26 21.71 12.30
C LEU A 227 -12.26 21.44 11.17
N THR A 228 -11.12 22.13 11.26
CA THR A 228 -10.05 21.95 10.28
C THR A 228 -9.39 20.59 10.47
N VAL A 229 -9.26 19.84 9.41
CA VAL A 229 -8.65 18.51 9.42
C VAL A 229 -7.32 18.52 8.65
N SER A 230 -6.37 17.74 9.14
CA SER A 230 -5.08 17.54 8.49
C SER A 230 -4.71 16.06 8.55
N ASP A 231 -4.30 15.53 7.42
CA ASP A 231 -3.83 14.15 7.28
C ASP A 231 -2.30 14.16 7.42
N GLU A 232 -1.80 14.40 8.62
CA GLU A 232 -0.36 14.43 8.88
C GLU A 232 0.14 13.06 9.35
N GLY A 233 1.36 12.73 8.95
CA GLY A 233 2.11 11.61 9.51
C GLY A 233 2.28 10.38 8.63
N HIS A 234 1.58 10.23 7.52
CA HIS A 234 1.84 9.10 6.63
C HIS A 234 3.20 9.25 5.92
N PRO A 235 3.91 8.13 5.71
CA PRO A 235 5.16 8.18 4.96
C PRO A 235 4.90 8.57 3.50
N VAL A 236 5.73 9.46 2.99
CA VAL A 236 5.63 10.00 1.62
C VAL A 236 6.92 9.73 0.88
N VAL A 237 6.85 9.04 -0.24
CA VAL A 237 7.96 8.98 -1.19
C VAL A 237 8.01 10.32 -1.91
N GLU A 238 9.13 11.01 -1.82
CA GLU A 238 9.37 12.30 -2.48
C GLU A 238 10.14 12.14 -3.80
N SER A 239 10.95 11.07 -3.94
CA SER A 239 11.74 10.81 -5.15
C SER A 239 12.10 9.32 -5.25
N VAL A 240 12.37 8.87 -6.45
CA VAL A 240 12.81 7.50 -6.78
C VAL A 240 13.94 7.54 -7.79
N ALA A 241 14.93 6.66 -7.65
CA ALA A 241 16.00 6.50 -8.60
C ALA A 241 16.39 5.02 -8.74
N SER A 242 16.63 4.57 -9.96
CA SER A 242 17.19 3.27 -10.26
C SER A 242 18.68 3.42 -10.58
N ILE A 243 19.51 2.72 -9.84
CA ILE A 243 20.98 2.81 -9.94
C ILE A 243 21.53 1.41 -10.18
N SER A 244 22.37 1.24 -11.18
CA SER A 244 23.01 -0.05 -11.42
C SER A 244 23.88 -0.47 -10.24
N GLY A 245 23.49 -1.56 -9.60
CA GLY A 245 24.15 -2.11 -8.43
C GLY A 245 25.41 -2.91 -8.75
N SER A 246 26.07 -3.40 -7.71
CA SER A 246 27.34 -4.13 -7.84
C SER A 246 27.22 -5.56 -8.36
N LEU A 247 26.02 -6.17 -8.31
CA LEU A 247 25.75 -7.56 -8.71
C LEU A 247 25.09 -7.70 -10.09
N ASN A 248 25.20 -6.67 -10.96
CA ASN A 248 24.52 -6.57 -12.27
C ASN A 248 22.99 -6.46 -12.18
N GLU A 249 22.44 -6.16 -11.03
CA GLU A 249 21.05 -5.81 -10.81
C GLU A 249 20.92 -4.32 -10.49
N ASP A 250 19.77 -3.75 -10.80
CA ASP A 250 19.52 -2.34 -10.52
C ASP A 250 18.93 -2.22 -9.10
N GLU A 251 19.54 -1.36 -8.31
CA GLU A 251 19.05 -1.00 -6.98
C GLU A 251 18.02 0.13 -7.09
N LEU A 252 16.87 -0.03 -6.45
CA LEU A 252 15.88 1.02 -6.36
C LEU A 252 16.10 1.82 -5.07
N TRP A 253 16.41 3.09 -5.24
CA TRP A 253 16.59 4.04 -4.16
C TRP A 253 15.43 5.01 -4.06
N VAL A 254 14.99 5.31 -2.85
CA VAL A 254 13.87 6.23 -2.59
C VAL A 254 14.21 7.24 -1.51
N ILE A 255 13.69 8.45 -1.65
CA ILE A 255 13.69 9.44 -0.58
C ILE A 255 12.32 9.40 0.07
N VAL A 256 12.27 9.02 1.35
CA VAL A 256 11.03 8.89 2.11
C VAL A 256 10.98 9.94 3.21
N LYS A 257 9.92 10.73 3.20
CA LYS A 257 9.58 11.63 4.29
C LYS A 257 8.70 10.88 5.30
N ARG A 258 9.10 10.88 6.56
CA ARG A 258 8.39 10.26 7.68
C ARG A 258 8.26 11.24 8.85
N THR A 259 7.25 11.09 9.67
CA THR A 259 7.15 11.76 10.97
C THR A 259 7.60 10.77 12.03
N ILE A 260 8.72 11.04 12.68
CA ILE A 260 9.33 10.19 13.72
C ILE A 260 9.51 11.04 14.97
N ASP A 261 9.00 10.57 16.10
CA ASP A 261 9.02 11.30 17.37
C ASP A 261 8.51 12.75 17.21
N GLY A 262 7.36 12.91 16.55
CA GLY A 262 6.72 14.19 16.27
C GLY A 262 7.49 15.14 15.35
N SER A 263 8.59 14.67 14.73
CA SER A 263 9.44 15.48 13.84
C SER A 263 9.48 14.93 12.44
N THR A 264 9.37 15.81 11.43
CA THR A 264 9.56 15.42 10.02
C THR A 264 11.02 15.06 9.76
N ARG A 265 11.24 13.85 9.27
CA ARG A 265 12.54 13.29 8.87
C ARG A 265 12.50 12.87 7.40
N ARG A 266 13.64 12.90 6.73
CA ARG A 266 13.83 12.36 5.39
C ARG A 266 14.91 11.31 5.42
N TYR A 267 14.59 10.15 4.91
CA TYR A 267 15.51 9.01 4.82
C TYR A 267 15.77 8.67 3.35
N VAL A 268 17.00 8.33 3.06
CA VAL A 268 17.37 7.68 1.81
C VAL A 268 17.35 6.20 2.09
N GLU A 269 16.44 5.48 1.46
CA GLU A 269 16.22 4.06 1.65
C GLU A 269 16.47 3.32 0.33
N VAL A 270 16.96 2.10 0.40
CA VAL A 270 17.13 1.21 -0.75
C VAL A 270 16.20 0.02 -0.58
N PHE A 271 15.52 -0.38 -1.65
CA PHE A 271 14.77 -1.64 -1.65
C PHE A 271 15.77 -2.79 -1.54
N SER A 272 15.50 -3.72 -0.65
CA SER A 272 16.24 -4.98 -0.61
C SER A 272 15.84 -5.84 -1.80
N ASP A 273 16.78 -6.66 -2.24
CA ASP A 273 16.54 -7.63 -3.30
C ASP A 273 15.38 -8.56 -2.91
N PHE A 274 14.56 -8.88 -3.90
CA PHE A 274 13.51 -9.89 -3.76
C PHE A 274 14.13 -11.26 -3.97
N ASP A 275 15.16 -11.56 -3.19
CA ASP A 275 15.81 -12.86 -3.20
C ASP A 275 15.18 -13.74 -2.12
N PHE A 276 14.56 -14.80 -2.57
CA PHE A 276 14.15 -15.90 -1.69
C PHE A 276 15.33 -16.80 -1.35
N ASP A 277 16.57 -16.30 -1.36
CA ASP A 277 17.77 -17.11 -1.16
C ASP A 277 17.43 -18.39 -0.38
N GLU A 278 17.43 -19.49 -1.10
CA GLU A 278 16.89 -20.79 -0.74
C GLU A 278 17.39 -21.32 0.61
N THR A 279 18.31 -20.61 1.23
CA THR A 279 19.11 -21.15 2.29
C THR A 279 18.65 -20.78 3.68
N THR A 280 17.99 -19.64 3.91
CA THR A 280 17.62 -19.30 5.29
C THR A 280 16.52 -18.25 5.41
N GLN A 281 15.37 -18.66 5.93
CA GLN A 281 14.28 -17.77 6.37
C GLN A 281 14.74 -16.61 7.27
N THR A 282 15.91 -16.73 7.90
CA THR A 282 16.51 -15.68 8.72
C THR A 282 17.08 -14.52 7.90
N SER A 283 17.20 -14.67 6.58
CA SER A 283 17.71 -13.63 5.67
C SER A 283 16.62 -12.71 5.13
N PHE A 284 15.35 -13.11 5.17
CA PHE A 284 14.23 -12.33 4.66
C PHE A 284 14.14 -10.94 5.30
N HIS A 285 13.87 -9.93 4.45
CA HIS A 285 13.72 -8.54 4.87
C HIS A 285 12.47 -7.92 4.25
N PHE A 286 11.31 -8.13 4.89
CA PHE A 286 10.01 -7.58 4.48
C PHE A 286 9.56 -6.49 5.46
N LEU A 287 10.40 -5.48 5.63
CA LEU A 287 10.20 -4.37 6.56
C LEU A 287 10.72 -3.09 5.93
N ASP A 288 10.01 -1.99 6.12
CA ASP A 288 10.46 -0.68 5.68
C ASP A 288 11.30 0.01 6.76
N SER A 289 12.22 0.90 6.33
CA SER A 289 13.17 1.59 7.22
C SER A 289 13.89 0.62 8.16
N GLY A 290 14.13 -0.60 7.67
CA GLY A 290 14.54 -1.74 8.49
C GLY A 290 16.05 -1.86 8.64
N LEU A 291 16.46 -2.38 9.78
CA LEU A 291 17.83 -2.75 10.09
C LEU A 291 17.96 -4.22 10.45
N SER A 292 19.15 -4.76 10.20
CA SER A 292 19.49 -6.16 10.45
C SER A 292 20.57 -6.24 11.52
N TYR A 293 20.36 -7.15 12.48
CA TYR A 293 21.37 -7.58 13.43
C TYR A 293 21.77 -9.03 13.15
N ASP A 294 23.04 -9.30 13.04
CA ASP A 294 23.60 -10.65 12.96
C ASP A 294 24.81 -10.73 13.88
N GLY A 295 24.69 -11.46 15.00
CA GLY A 295 25.73 -11.47 16.01
C GLY A 295 25.52 -12.50 17.12
N THR A 296 26.13 -12.24 18.27
CA THR A 296 25.92 -13.06 19.46
C THR A 296 24.49 -12.94 19.95
N ALA A 297 23.93 -14.06 20.45
CA ALA A 297 22.55 -14.04 20.94
C ALA A 297 22.35 -12.96 22.03
N THR A 298 21.40 -12.07 21.80
CA THR A 298 21.09 -10.96 22.69
C THR A 298 19.58 -10.74 22.77
N THR A 299 19.13 -10.10 23.84
CA THR A 299 17.76 -9.56 23.97
C THR A 299 17.71 -8.05 23.70
N SER A 300 18.85 -7.36 23.66
CA SER A 300 18.90 -5.91 23.45
C SER A 300 19.37 -5.62 22.01
N ILE A 301 18.54 -4.94 21.24
CA ILE A 301 18.84 -4.44 19.91
C ILE A 301 18.90 -2.93 19.99
N THR A 302 20.01 -2.36 19.52
CA THR A 302 20.31 -0.92 19.57
C THR A 302 20.57 -0.36 18.16
N GLY A 303 20.73 0.97 18.05
CA GLY A 303 20.97 1.64 16.76
C GLY A 303 19.67 1.96 16.01
N LEU A 304 18.54 2.01 16.74
CA LEU A 304 17.20 2.29 16.20
C LEU A 304 16.78 3.76 16.39
N ASP A 305 17.73 4.68 16.58
CA ASP A 305 17.44 6.11 16.82
C ASP A 305 16.60 6.75 15.72
N HIS A 306 16.69 6.22 14.49
CA HIS A 306 15.87 6.66 13.36
C HIS A 306 14.39 6.25 13.46
N LEU A 307 14.05 5.36 14.38
CA LEU A 307 12.69 4.87 14.66
C LEU A 307 12.24 5.17 16.10
N GLU A 308 12.84 6.18 16.76
CA GLU A 308 12.50 6.53 18.13
C GLU A 308 11.00 6.81 18.28
N GLY A 309 10.39 6.22 19.32
CA GLY A 309 8.96 6.31 19.58
C GLY A 309 8.05 5.40 18.72
N GLU A 310 8.60 4.81 17.65
CA GLU A 310 7.84 3.95 16.74
C GLU A 310 7.64 2.55 17.31
N THR A 311 6.49 1.96 17.00
CA THR A 311 6.23 0.55 17.25
C THR A 311 6.71 -0.27 16.07
N VAL A 312 7.80 -1.00 16.26
CA VAL A 312 8.47 -1.76 15.21
C VAL A 312 8.02 -3.21 15.16
N THR A 313 7.99 -3.75 13.95
CA THR A 313 7.76 -5.15 13.66
C THR A 313 9.10 -5.89 13.62
N ILE A 314 9.12 -7.13 14.09
CA ILE A 314 10.37 -7.83 14.37
C ILE A 314 10.30 -9.27 13.83
N ILE A 315 11.37 -9.70 13.16
CA ILE A 315 11.68 -11.11 12.91
C ILE A 315 12.91 -11.46 13.74
N ALA A 316 12.83 -12.53 14.51
CA ALA A 316 13.92 -13.00 15.36
C ALA A 316 14.20 -14.48 15.07
N ASP A 317 15.41 -14.78 14.57
CA ASP A 317 15.85 -16.12 14.14
C ASP A 317 14.86 -16.79 13.16
N GLY A 318 14.31 -16.00 12.21
CA GLY A 318 13.40 -16.47 11.18
C GLY A 318 11.93 -16.60 11.61
N GLY A 319 11.60 -16.29 12.85
CA GLY A 319 10.22 -16.29 13.36
C GLY A 319 9.73 -14.90 13.71
N THR A 320 8.43 -14.68 13.62
CA THR A 320 7.81 -13.44 14.07
C THR A 320 7.95 -13.26 15.57
N HIS A 321 8.15 -12.04 15.99
CA HIS A 321 8.23 -11.63 17.40
C HIS A 321 7.16 -10.59 17.68
N ALA A 322 6.72 -10.46 18.93
CA ALA A 322 5.81 -9.42 19.33
C ALA A 322 6.42 -8.03 19.02
N ALA A 323 5.60 -7.11 18.53
CA ALA A 323 6.02 -5.74 18.26
C ALA A 323 6.53 -5.07 19.54
N LYS A 324 7.48 -4.15 19.40
CA LYS A 324 8.08 -3.38 20.49
C LYS A 324 8.14 -1.91 20.10
N THR A 325 8.02 -1.03 21.09
CA THR A 325 8.24 0.40 20.87
C THR A 325 9.71 0.73 21.10
N VAL A 326 10.30 1.49 20.19
CA VAL A 326 11.68 1.95 20.31
C VAL A 326 11.76 3.03 21.39
N SER A 327 12.70 2.90 22.30
CA SER A 327 12.96 3.88 23.35
C SER A 327 14.47 4.02 23.57
N SER A 328 14.97 5.26 23.46
CA SER A 328 16.39 5.57 23.53
C SER A 328 17.21 4.80 22.50
N GLY A 329 16.69 4.72 21.26
CA GLY A 329 17.32 4.04 20.13
C GLY A 329 17.41 2.52 20.29
N ALA A 330 16.62 1.89 21.17
CA ALA A 330 16.73 0.46 21.48
C ALA A 330 15.38 -0.20 21.71
N ILE A 331 15.36 -1.54 21.56
CA ILE A 331 14.26 -2.42 21.96
C ILE A 331 14.78 -3.59 22.78
N THR A 332 13.89 -4.19 23.58
CA THR A 332 14.19 -5.42 24.32
C THR A 332 13.30 -6.56 23.83
N LEU A 333 13.92 -7.62 23.33
CA LEU A 333 13.27 -8.83 22.87
C LEU A 333 12.82 -9.72 24.04
N ASP A 334 11.75 -10.48 23.86
CA ASP A 334 11.25 -11.44 24.85
C ASP A 334 12.12 -12.71 24.92
N ARG A 335 12.92 -12.95 23.87
CA ARG A 335 13.85 -14.08 23.78
C ARG A 335 15.19 -13.62 23.21
N SER A 336 16.26 -14.27 23.64
CA SER A 336 17.59 -14.03 23.09
C SER A 336 17.67 -14.57 21.67
N SER A 337 18.13 -13.76 20.72
CA SER A 337 18.18 -14.10 19.30
C SER A 337 19.51 -13.65 18.67
N LYS A 338 19.96 -14.37 17.63
CA LYS A 338 21.21 -14.12 16.91
C LYS A 338 21.02 -13.29 15.65
N LYS A 339 19.93 -13.57 14.92
CA LYS A 339 19.59 -12.84 13.69
C LYS A 339 18.24 -12.15 13.90
N VAL A 340 18.26 -10.83 13.83
CA VAL A 340 17.06 -10.03 14.07
C VAL A 340 16.92 -9.00 12.96
N LYS A 341 15.73 -8.90 12.40
CA LYS A 341 15.31 -7.83 11.51
C LYS A 341 14.29 -6.98 12.23
N VAL A 342 14.50 -5.68 12.26
CA VAL A 342 13.62 -4.71 12.94
C VAL A 342 13.31 -3.59 11.98
N GLY A 343 12.05 -3.21 11.86
CA GLY A 343 11.63 -2.11 11.00
C GLY A 343 10.12 -1.87 11.08
N LEU A 344 9.65 -1.06 10.17
CA LEU A 344 8.25 -0.69 10.07
C LEU A 344 7.51 -1.73 9.22
N GLY A 345 6.47 -2.34 9.80
CA GLY A 345 5.66 -3.34 9.10
C GLY A 345 4.71 -2.70 8.08
N TYR A 346 4.36 -3.46 7.06
CA TYR A 346 3.35 -3.11 6.08
C TYR A 346 2.43 -4.29 5.77
N ASN A 347 1.29 -4.02 5.14
CA ASN A 347 0.35 -5.06 4.70
C ASN A 347 0.40 -5.21 3.18
N SER A 348 0.48 -6.44 2.71
CA SER A 348 0.24 -6.77 1.30
C SER A 348 -1.16 -7.37 1.15
N ILE A 349 -1.96 -6.80 0.26
CA ILE A 349 -3.35 -7.21 0.05
C ILE A 349 -3.57 -7.48 -1.43
N LEU A 350 -4.10 -8.67 -1.73
CA LEU A 350 -4.61 -9.03 -3.04
C LEU A 350 -6.10 -9.23 -2.92
N GLN A 351 -6.88 -8.61 -3.80
CA GLN A 351 -8.32 -8.82 -3.96
C GLN A 351 -8.58 -9.26 -5.39
N THR A 352 -9.34 -10.34 -5.55
CA THR A 352 -9.78 -10.75 -6.88
C THR A 352 -10.82 -9.77 -7.45
N MET A 353 -11.00 -9.80 -8.76
CA MET A 353 -12.21 -9.25 -9.37
C MET A 353 -13.44 -10.05 -8.88
N ARG A 354 -14.65 -9.52 -9.12
CA ARG A 354 -15.89 -10.30 -8.93
C ARG A 354 -15.81 -11.58 -9.72
N LEU A 355 -15.97 -12.70 -9.05
CA LEU A 355 -15.86 -14.00 -9.72
C LEU A 355 -17.10 -14.25 -10.60
N ASP A 356 -16.83 -14.64 -11.84
CA ASP A 356 -17.84 -15.13 -12.76
C ASP A 356 -17.60 -16.62 -12.96
N GLY A 357 -18.30 -17.43 -12.17
CA GLY A 357 -18.32 -18.87 -12.38
C GLY A 357 -19.04 -19.17 -13.69
N GLY A 358 -18.31 -19.62 -14.70
CA GLY A 358 -18.85 -19.93 -16.01
C GLY A 358 -20.05 -20.85 -15.88
N ALA A 359 -21.21 -20.29 -16.08
CA ALA A 359 -22.44 -21.08 -16.21
C ALA A 359 -22.29 -22.01 -17.41
N GLY A 360 -22.76 -23.22 -17.29
CA GLY A 360 -22.84 -24.14 -18.40
C GLY A 360 -23.56 -23.47 -19.56
N GLN A 361 -23.36 -23.97 -20.75
CA GLN A 361 -23.78 -23.40 -22.04
C GLN A 361 -25.27 -22.95 -22.09
N TYR A 362 -26.09 -23.30 -21.07
CA TYR A 362 -27.53 -23.03 -21.00
C TYR A 362 -27.95 -22.04 -19.89
N GLU A 363 -27.06 -21.67 -18.97
CA GLU A 363 -27.44 -20.86 -17.79
C GLU A 363 -26.98 -19.40 -17.82
N GLY A 364 -26.17 -19.03 -18.82
CA GLY A 364 -25.64 -17.67 -18.96
C GLY A 364 -24.54 -17.33 -17.94
N THR A 365 -24.20 -16.06 -17.79
CA THR A 365 -23.17 -15.56 -16.85
C THR A 365 -23.64 -15.67 -15.39
N ALA A 366 -22.71 -15.88 -14.47
CA ALA A 366 -22.97 -15.79 -13.03
C ALA A 366 -22.94 -14.34 -12.49
N GLN A 367 -22.73 -13.35 -13.34
CA GLN A 367 -22.78 -11.94 -12.93
C GLN A 367 -24.23 -11.56 -12.59
N GLY A 368 -24.39 -10.89 -11.44
CA GLY A 368 -25.70 -10.51 -10.92
C GLY A 368 -26.47 -11.64 -10.20
N LYS A 369 -25.99 -12.89 -10.27
CA LYS A 369 -26.54 -14.00 -9.49
C LYS A 369 -25.98 -14.01 -8.07
N THR A 370 -26.74 -14.54 -7.14
CA THR A 370 -26.26 -14.79 -5.78
C THR A 370 -25.26 -15.95 -5.78
N LYS A 371 -24.10 -15.75 -5.17
CA LYS A 371 -22.96 -16.68 -5.18
C LYS A 371 -22.44 -16.91 -3.77
N ARG A 372 -21.82 -18.07 -3.59
CA ARG A 372 -21.07 -18.41 -2.37
C ARG A 372 -19.83 -19.19 -2.74
N ILE A 373 -18.71 -18.84 -2.10
CA ILE A 373 -17.47 -19.60 -2.20
C ILE A 373 -17.41 -20.56 -1.01
N SER A 374 -17.26 -21.86 -1.25
CA SER A 374 -17.19 -22.91 -0.21
C SER A 374 -15.75 -23.23 0.17
N LYS A 375 -14.87 -23.22 -0.80
CA LYS A 375 -13.42 -23.50 -0.66
C LYS A 375 -12.60 -22.63 -1.56
N VAL A 376 -11.37 -22.36 -1.11
CA VAL A 376 -10.36 -21.71 -1.94
C VAL A 376 -9.08 -22.53 -1.87
N THR A 377 -8.56 -22.90 -3.03
CA THR A 377 -7.23 -23.48 -3.15
C THR A 377 -6.28 -22.41 -3.67
N LEU A 378 -5.24 -22.12 -2.91
CA LEU A 378 -4.18 -21.19 -3.28
C LEU A 378 -2.95 -21.98 -3.73
N ARG A 379 -2.46 -21.70 -4.92
CA ARG A 379 -1.14 -22.15 -5.35
C ARG A 379 -0.13 -21.14 -4.91
N LEU A 380 0.76 -21.55 -4.03
CA LEU A 380 1.75 -20.71 -3.37
C LEU A 380 3.16 -21.14 -3.73
N PHE A 381 4.08 -20.19 -3.72
CA PHE A 381 5.51 -20.39 -3.87
C PHE A 381 6.24 -19.61 -2.78
N GLU A 382 7.16 -20.25 -2.07
CA GLU A 382 8.00 -19.65 -1.02
C GLU A 382 7.24 -18.70 -0.08
N THR A 383 6.17 -19.21 0.53
CA THR A 383 5.21 -18.42 1.31
C THR A 383 5.10 -18.96 2.74
N VAL A 384 4.90 -18.03 3.68
CA VAL A 384 4.51 -18.35 5.06
C VAL A 384 3.72 -17.19 5.68
N GLY A 385 2.76 -17.50 6.55
CA GLY A 385 2.08 -16.49 7.40
C GLY A 385 0.87 -15.78 6.80
N ALA A 386 0.46 -16.09 5.58
CA ALA A 386 -0.65 -15.42 4.89
C ALA A 386 -2.03 -15.76 5.46
N LYS A 387 -2.99 -14.89 5.18
CA LYS A 387 -4.42 -15.03 5.52
C LYS A 387 -5.28 -14.94 4.26
N VAL A 388 -6.44 -15.60 4.28
CA VAL A 388 -7.39 -15.59 3.17
C VAL A 388 -8.82 -15.47 3.69
N GLY A 389 -9.72 -14.82 2.95
CA GLY A 389 -11.12 -14.68 3.35
C GLY A 389 -11.97 -13.90 2.36
N PRO A 390 -13.29 -13.82 2.59
CA PRO A 390 -14.23 -13.10 1.73
C PRO A 390 -14.18 -11.57 1.91
N SER A 391 -13.61 -11.11 3.02
CA SER A 391 -13.44 -9.68 3.29
C SER A 391 -12.24 -9.45 4.20
N LEU A 392 -11.75 -8.22 4.29
CA LEU A 392 -10.63 -7.88 5.19
C LEU A 392 -10.99 -8.02 6.67
N SER A 393 -12.27 -7.98 7.02
CA SER A 393 -12.77 -8.22 8.39
C SER A 393 -12.98 -9.71 8.72
N LYS A 394 -12.96 -10.59 7.72
CA LYS A 394 -13.23 -12.03 7.87
C LYS A 394 -12.13 -12.82 7.16
N LEU A 395 -10.94 -12.83 7.77
CA LEU A 395 -9.76 -13.50 7.26
C LEU A 395 -9.36 -14.68 8.16
N GLU A 396 -9.05 -15.81 7.56
CA GLU A 396 -8.49 -16.98 8.23
C GLU A 396 -7.02 -17.15 7.91
N THR A 397 -6.24 -17.56 8.91
CA THR A 397 -4.81 -17.82 8.74
C THR A 397 -4.61 -19.14 8.00
N ILE A 398 -3.80 -19.14 6.95
CA ILE A 398 -3.43 -20.34 6.21
C ILE A 398 -2.52 -21.20 7.10
N PRO A 399 -2.87 -22.48 7.34
CA PRO A 399 -2.06 -23.34 8.19
C PRO A 399 -0.80 -23.82 7.45
N PHE A 400 0.36 -23.31 7.85
CA PHE A 400 1.65 -23.76 7.34
C PHE A 400 2.31 -24.79 8.27
N ARG A 401 2.04 -24.72 9.58
CA ARG A 401 2.55 -25.68 10.56
C ARG A 401 1.77 -26.98 10.52
N THR A 402 2.47 -28.08 10.61
CA THR A 402 1.91 -29.43 10.74
C THR A 402 2.07 -29.96 12.16
N THR A 403 1.42 -31.06 12.51
CA THR A 403 1.53 -31.67 13.83
C THR A 403 2.90 -32.30 14.12
N SER A 404 3.74 -32.46 13.09
CA SER A 404 5.11 -32.97 13.21
C SER A 404 6.14 -31.88 13.43
N ASP A 405 5.77 -30.62 13.25
CA ASP A 405 6.71 -29.49 13.38
C ASP A 405 6.97 -29.18 14.86
N PRO A 406 8.25 -29.04 15.28
CA PRO A 406 8.58 -28.67 16.64
C PRO A 406 7.98 -27.28 17.00
N MET A 407 7.49 -27.12 18.23
CA MET A 407 6.86 -25.90 18.70
C MET A 407 7.87 -24.77 18.99
N ASP A 408 9.13 -25.11 19.19
CA ASP A 408 10.22 -24.20 19.55
C ASP A 408 11.00 -23.67 18.34
N THR A 409 10.61 -24.07 17.13
CA THR A 409 11.23 -23.59 15.89
C THR A 409 10.25 -22.73 15.08
N PRO A 410 10.75 -21.74 14.30
CA PRO A 410 9.92 -21.02 13.35
C PRO A 410 9.22 -21.96 12.36
N VAL A 411 8.07 -21.54 11.86
CA VAL A 411 7.39 -22.25 10.77
C VAL A 411 8.26 -22.14 9.53
N SER A 412 8.60 -23.27 8.92
CA SER A 412 9.38 -23.29 7.67
C SER A 412 8.59 -22.68 6.53
N THR A 413 9.30 -22.01 5.61
CA THR A 413 8.72 -21.51 4.38
C THR A 413 8.17 -22.67 3.55
N PHE A 414 6.95 -22.50 3.06
CA PHE A 414 6.31 -23.46 2.16
C PHE A 414 6.86 -23.26 0.75
N LEU A 415 7.68 -24.17 0.27
CA LEU A 415 8.44 -24.01 -0.97
C LEU A 415 7.54 -23.87 -2.21
N ALA A 416 6.66 -24.86 -2.46
CA ALA A 416 5.73 -24.80 -3.57
C ALA A 416 4.57 -25.78 -3.37
N GLY A 417 3.39 -25.44 -3.86
CA GLY A 417 2.23 -26.34 -3.89
C GLY A 417 0.90 -25.65 -3.65
N ASP A 418 -0.09 -26.47 -3.36
CA ASP A 418 -1.46 -26.04 -3.21
C ASP A 418 -1.89 -26.14 -1.73
N LYS A 419 -2.52 -25.08 -1.22
CA LYS A 419 -3.16 -25.04 0.09
C LYS A 419 -4.65 -24.84 -0.10
N THR A 420 -5.45 -25.80 0.33
CA THR A 420 -6.91 -25.72 0.30
C THR A 420 -7.43 -25.32 1.66
N ILE A 421 -8.31 -24.34 1.69
CA ILE A 421 -8.88 -23.74 2.89
C ILE A 421 -10.40 -23.74 2.73
N GLU A 422 -11.11 -24.20 3.76
CA GLU A 422 -12.57 -24.02 3.86
C GLU A 422 -12.82 -22.51 3.94
N PHE A 423 -13.80 -22.02 3.18
CA PHE A 423 -14.00 -20.59 3.02
C PHE A 423 -15.34 -20.20 3.63
N ASP A 424 -15.28 -19.43 4.73
CA ASP A 424 -16.48 -19.01 5.46
C ASP A 424 -17.10 -17.78 4.81
N ASP A 425 -17.77 -17.98 3.67
CA ASP A 425 -18.47 -16.96 2.91
C ASP A 425 -19.99 -17.12 3.06
N ASP A 426 -20.68 -15.99 2.96
CA ASP A 426 -22.14 -15.94 2.87
C ASP A 426 -22.57 -15.76 1.40
N TYR A 427 -23.84 -16.05 1.11
CA TYR A 427 -24.39 -15.77 -0.21
C TYR A 427 -24.43 -14.27 -0.49
N ASN A 428 -23.70 -13.86 -1.52
CA ASN A 428 -23.60 -12.46 -1.98
C ASN A 428 -23.50 -12.38 -3.50
N THR A 429 -23.56 -11.18 -4.06
CA THR A 429 -23.46 -10.95 -5.50
C THR A 429 -22.02 -10.73 -5.98
N ASP A 430 -21.09 -10.51 -5.07
CA ASP A 430 -19.70 -10.10 -5.41
C ASP A 430 -18.73 -11.27 -5.48
N ALA A 431 -18.73 -12.17 -4.49
CA ALA A 431 -17.85 -13.32 -4.37
C ALA A 431 -16.37 -12.96 -4.55
N PHE A 432 -15.83 -12.11 -3.66
CA PHE A 432 -14.42 -11.76 -3.64
C PHE A 432 -13.59 -12.77 -2.85
N VAL A 433 -12.33 -12.92 -3.24
CA VAL A 433 -11.30 -13.57 -2.43
C VAL A 433 -10.23 -12.53 -2.10
N PHE A 434 -9.98 -12.34 -0.81
CA PHE A 434 -8.90 -11.52 -0.31
C PHE A 434 -7.77 -12.43 0.18
N VAL A 435 -6.54 -12.10 -0.20
CA VAL A 435 -5.34 -12.70 0.39
C VAL A 435 -4.54 -11.56 1.02
N LYS A 436 -4.13 -11.73 2.28
CA LYS A 436 -3.42 -10.70 3.05
C LYS A 436 -2.18 -11.28 3.70
N GLN A 437 -1.08 -10.53 3.60
CA GLN A 437 0.09 -10.71 4.45
C GLN A 437 0.23 -9.49 5.35
N ASP A 438 0.17 -9.71 6.66
CA ASP A 438 0.32 -8.68 7.69
C ASP A 438 1.52 -8.95 8.63
N GLN A 439 2.32 -9.94 8.27
CA GLN A 439 3.56 -10.26 8.95
C GLN A 439 4.75 -9.97 8.02
N PRO A 440 5.95 -9.71 8.54
CA PRO A 440 7.12 -9.43 7.71
C PRO A 440 7.71 -10.70 7.11
N LEU A 441 6.87 -11.46 6.41
CA LEU A 441 7.15 -12.77 5.84
C LEU A 441 6.78 -12.81 4.36
N PRO A 442 7.42 -13.68 3.55
CA PRO A 442 7.19 -13.75 2.12
C PRO A 442 5.79 -14.26 1.77
N LEU A 443 5.25 -13.73 0.69
CA LEU A 443 4.00 -14.18 0.07
C LEU A 443 4.08 -14.11 -1.44
N SER A 444 4.04 -15.27 -2.11
CA SER A 444 3.90 -15.38 -3.56
C SER A 444 2.67 -16.22 -3.90
N VAL A 445 1.68 -15.60 -4.50
CA VAL A 445 0.44 -16.24 -4.93
C VAL A 445 0.51 -16.48 -6.44
N CYS A 446 0.70 -17.73 -6.84
CA CYS A 446 0.77 -18.12 -8.25
C CYS A 446 -0.61 -18.27 -8.90
N ALA A 447 -1.59 -18.79 -8.13
CA ALA A 447 -2.95 -18.96 -8.62
C ALA A 447 -3.97 -19.09 -7.47
N ILE A 448 -5.22 -18.75 -7.76
CA ILE A 448 -6.36 -18.87 -6.85
C ILE A 448 -7.43 -19.70 -7.54
N TYR A 449 -7.86 -20.79 -6.91
CA TYR A 449 -8.88 -21.70 -7.41
C TYR A 449 -10.07 -21.69 -6.43
N PRO A 450 -11.08 -20.84 -6.64
CA PRO A 450 -12.28 -20.83 -5.82
C PRO A 450 -13.28 -21.89 -6.27
N GLU A 451 -13.90 -22.56 -5.31
CA GLU A 451 -15.05 -23.43 -5.54
C GLU A 451 -16.34 -22.62 -5.30
N LEU A 452 -16.98 -22.25 -6.40
CA LEU A 452 -18.10 -21.32 -6.44
C LEU A 452 -19.42 -22.07 -6.64
N VAL A 453 -20.42 -21.76 -5.81
CA VAL A 453 -21.80 -22.20 -5.97
C VAL A 453 -22.66 -20.97 -6.32
N THR A 454 -23.47 -21.08 -7.38
CA THR A 454 -24.41 -20.04 -7.80
C THR A 454 -25.83 -20.45 -7.50
N HIS A 455 -26.65 -19.53 -7.06
CA HIS A 455 -28.09 -19.68 -6.93
C HIS A 455 -28.80 -18.77 -7.93
N ASP A 456 -29.71 -19.35 -8.72
CA ASP A 456 -30.72 -18.59 -9.43
C ASP A 456 -31.79 -18.22 -8.39
N GLY A 457 -31.94 -16.92 -8.09
CA GLY A 457 -32.91 -16.42 -7.15
C GLY A 457 -34.34 -16.60 -7.62
#